data_b35d3972e76552352a20207c0573accc
#
_entry.id   b35d3972e76552352a20207c0573accc
#
_cell.length_a   1.000
_cell.length_b   1.000
_cell.length_c   1.000
_cell.angle_alpha   90.00
_cell.angle_beta   90.00
_cell.angle_gamma   90.00
#
_symmetry.space_group_name_H-M   'P 1'
#
loop_
_entity.id
_entity.type
_entity.pdbx_description
1 polymer ?
#
loop_
_entity_poly.entity_id
_entity_poly.type
_entity_poly.pdbx_seq_one_letter_code
_entity_poly.pdbx_strand_id
1 'polypeptide(L)'
;MKKEQISTQFYEVNPHTMIIFPKKSGSIVYSEIYEVDSHYTSKFTPFELIKTSCNFFGSSYEGRKEGTKHLIGVTHKPPIIIDPVTSTYVFPTVAPSSTECIWIFP
;
A
#
# COMPACT_ATOMS: atom_id res chain seq x y z
N MET A 1 -0.83 -23.04 9.99
CA MET A 1 -1.92 -22.26 10.63
C MET A 1 -2.77 -21.59 9.56
N LYS A 2 -4.07 -21.62 9.74
CA LYS A 2 -5.00 -21.04 8.78
C LYS A 2 -5.06 -19.53 8.96
N LYS A 3 -4.89 -18.78 7.87
CA LYS A 3 -5.02 -17.34 7.92
C LYS A 3 -6.49 -16.96 8.05
N GLU A 4 -6.74 -15.96 8.85
CA GLU A 4 -8.06 -15.46 9.10
C GLU A 4 -8.34 -14.25 8.22
N GLN A 5 -9.49 -14.26 7.54
CA GLN A 5 -9.90 -13.13 6.72
C GLN A 5 -10.73 -12.17 7.57
N ILE A 6 -10.30 -10.91 7.58
CA ILE A 6 -10.95 -9.87 8.37
C ILE A 6 -11.41 -8.78 7.44
N SER A 7 -12.70 -8.41 7.53
CA SER A 7 -13.26 -7.29 6.79
C SER A 7 -13.07 -6.01 7.59
N THR A 8 -12.56 -4.95 6.96
CA THR A 8 -12.33 -3.67 7.61
C THR A 8 -12.63 -2.52 6.66
N GLN A 9 -13.05 -1.38 7.22
CA GLN A 9 -13.30 -0.19 6.42
C GLN A 9 -11.99 0.43 5.95
N PHE A 10 -11.05 0.60 6.87
CA PHE A 10 -9.75 1.14 6.56
C PHE A 10 -8.69 0.23 7.15
N TYR A 11 -7.71 -0.11 6.34
CA TYR A 11 -6.57 -0.90 6.77
C TYR A 11 -5.37 0.02 6.97
N GLU A 12 -4.71 -0.10 8.10
CA GLU A 12 -3.52 0.68 8.43
C GLU A 12 -2.27 -0.13 8.10
N VAL A 13 -1.48 0.38 7.15
CA VAL A 13 -0.22 -0.24 6.76
C VAL A 13 0.71 -0.28 7.96
N ASN A 14 1.38 -1.40 8.15
CA ASN A 14 2.26 -1.64 9.29
C ASN A 14 3.41 -2.56 8.87
N PRO A 15 4.42 -2.79 9.75
CA PRO A 15 5.57 -3.62 9.38
C PRO A 15 5.25 -5.07 9.04
N HIS A 16 4.06 -5.55 9.35
CA HIS A 16 3.63 -6.92 9.01
C HIS A 16 2.96 -7.01 7.64
N THR A 17 2.66 -5.87 7.02
CA THR A 17 2.02 -5.83 5.70
C THR A 17 2.96 -6.43 4.66
N MET A 18 2.45 -7.37 3.86
CA MET A 18 3.25 -8.02 2.82
C MET A 18 2.85 -7.59 1.43
N ILE A 19 1.55 -7.54 1.16
CA ILE A 19 1.06 -7.24 -0.18
C ILE A 19 -0.36 -6.68 -0.10
N ILE A 20 -0.63 -5.69 -0.94
CA ILE A 20 -1.98 -5.16 -1.14
C ILE A 20 -2.28 -5.25 -2.62
N PHE A 21 -3.39 -5.89 -2.97
CA PHE A 21 -3.74 -5.99 -4.37
C PHE A 21 -5.23 -5.72 -4.59
N PRO A 22 -5.56 -5.25 -5.82
CA PRO A 22 -6.94 -4.89 -6.14
C PRO A 22 -7.77 -6.12 -6.43
N LYS A 23 -9.04 -6.04 -6.03
CA LYS A 23 -10.07 -6.98 -6.43
C LYS A 23 -11.22 -6.19 -7.03
N LYS A 24 -11.95 -6.81 -7.93
CA LYS A 24 -13.07 -6.17 -8.59
C LYS A 24 -14.36 -6.95 -8.34
N SER A 25 -15.41 -6.20 -8.06
CA SER A 25 -16.76 -6.73 -7.95
C SER A 25 -17.66 -5.81 -8.78
N GLY A 26 -17.95 -6.22 -10.00
CA GLY A 26 -18.62 -5.35 -10.97
C GLY A 26 -17.75 -4.15 -11.31
N SER A 27 -18.26 -2.95 -11.09
CA SER A 27 -17.51 -1.71 -11.31
C SER A 27 -16.74 -1.24 -10.07
N ILE A 28 -16.86 -1.95 -8.96
CA ILE A 28 -16.24 -1.56 -7.69
C ILE A 28 -14.88 -2.23 -7.58
N VAL A 29 -13.86 -1.43 -7.22
CA VAL A 29 -12.53 -1.92 -6.92
C VAL A 29 -12.31 -1.80 -5.42
N TYR A 30 -11.87 -2.88 -4.81
CA TYR A 30 -11.56 -2.91 -3.38
C TYR A 30 -10.20 -3.59 -3.19
N SER A 31 -9.74 -3.68 -1.94
CA SER A 31 -8.41 -4.20 -1.65
C SER A 31 -8.46 -5.50 -0.88
N GLU A 32 -7.53 -6.40 -1.21
CA GLU A 32 -7.17 -7.51 -0.34
C GLU A 32 -5.76 -7.30 0.15
N ILE A 33 -5.57 -7.47 1.46
CA ILE A 33 -4.29 -7.20 2.13
C ILE A 33 -3.84 -8.48 2.82
N TYR A 34 -2.60 -8.88 2.57
CA TYR A 34 -2.00 -10.02 3.27
C TYR A 34 -0.90 -9.53 4.20
N GLU A 35 -1.02 -9.93 5.44
CA GLU A 35 0.05 -9.82 6.44
C GLU A 35 0.64 -11.21 6.66
N VAL A 36 1.67 -11.29 7.50
CA VAL A 36 2.32 -12.56 7.79
C VAL A 36 1.33 -13.62 8.27
N ASP A 37 0.42 -13.25 9.16
CA ASP A 37 -0.52 -14.20 9.77
C ASP A 37 -1.99 -13.87 9.53
N SER A 38 -2.28 -12.84 8.76
CA SER A 38 -3.66 -12.35 8.62
C SER A 38 -3.98 -11.98 7.19
N HIS A 39 -5.27 -11.95 6.88
CA HIS A 39 -5.77 -11.56 5.58
C HIS A 39 -6.94 -10.61 5.80
N TYR A 40 -6.84 -9.42 5.20
CA TYR A 40 -7.85 -8.36 5.37
C TYR A 40 -8.49 -8.03 4.03
N THR A 41 -9.73 -7.57 4.10
CA THR A 41 -10.44 -7.01 2.94
C THR A 41 -10.89 -5.61 3.33
N SER A 42 -10.61 -4.63 2.47
CA SER A 42 -11.00 -3.24 2.68
C SER A 42 -11.76 -2.72 1.47
N LYS A 43 -12.77 -1.90 1.70
CA LYS A 43 -13.54 -1.28 0.62
C LYS A 43 -12.77 -0.22 -0.14
N PHE A 44 -11.67 0.27 0.41
CA PHE A 44 -10.83 1.26 -0.24
C PHE A 44 -9.97 0.60 -1.31
N THR A 45 -9.65 1.36 -2.37
CA THR A 45 -8.71 0.87 -3.37
C THR A 45 -7.30 0.80 -2.78
N PRO A 46 -6.41 -0.03 -3.35
CA PRO A 46 -5.04 -0.08 -2.86
C PRO A 46 -4.37 1.31 -2.82
N PHE A 47 -4.54 2.12 -3.87
CA PHE A 47 -3.93 3.44 -3.90
C PHE A 47 -4.47 4.36 -2.79
N GLU A 48 -5.78 4.26 -2.50
CA GLU A 48 -6.36 5.02 -1.39
C GLU A 48 -5.74 4.62 -0.06
N LEU A 49 -5.52 3.32 0.15
CA LEU A 49 -4.86 2.83 1.37
C LEU A 49 -3.43 3.35 1.48
N ILE A 50 -2.69 3.34 0.39
CA ILE A 50 -1.31 3.84 0.38
C ILE A 50 -1.28 5.34 0.68
N LYS A 51 -2.13 6.12 0.03
CA LYS A 51 -2.18 7.58 0.25
C LYS A 51 -2.56 7.92 1.69
N THR A 52 -3.58 7.24 2.21
CA THR A 52 -4.04 7.49 3.58
C THR A 52 -2.98 7.09 4.59
N SER A 53 -2.27 6.00 4.33
CA SER A 53 -1.19 5.57 5.23
C SER A 53 -0.05 6.59 5.25
N CYS A 54 0.32 7.16 4.11
CA CYS A 54 1.32 8.24 4.09
C CYS A 54 0.87 9.41 4.94
N ASN A 55 -0.39 9.82 4.82
CA ASN A 55 -0.94 10.92 5.61
C ASN A 55 -0.93 10.60 7.10
N PHE A 56 -1.24 9.38 7.46
CA PHE A 56 -1.23 8.94 8.86
C PHE A 56 0.16 9.13 9.47
N PHE A 57 1.21 8.88 8.71
CA PHE A 57 2.58 9.02 9.18
C PHE A 57 3.15 10.42 8.92
N GLY A 58 2.30 11.41 8.77
CA GLY A 58 2.70 12.82 8.79
C GLY A 58 3.20 13.38 7.47
N SER A 59 2.90 12.75 6.37
CA SER A 59 3.30 13.26 5.07
C SER A 59 2.21 12.98 4.03
N SER A 60 2.40 13.52 2.82
CA SER A 60 1.54 13.18 1.68
C SER A 60 2.21 12.11 0.85
N TYR A 61 1.41 11.40 0.05
CA TYR A 61 1.96 10.46 -0.93
C TYR A 61 2.94 11.16 -1.86
N GLU A 62 2.59 12.35 -2.35
CA GLU A 62 3.43 13.11 -3.27
C GLU A 62 4.77 13.48 -2.61
N GLY A 63 4.71 13.90 -1.35
CA GLY A 63 5.93 14.24 -0.60
C GLY A 63 6.82 13.03 -0.41
N ARG A 64 6.25 11.88 -0.09
CA ARG A 64 7.03 10.63 0.07
C ARG A 64 7.66 10.20 -1.24
N LYS A 65 6.90 10.30 -2.33
CA LYS A 65 7.40 9.95 -3.66
C LYS A 65 8.60 10.80 -4.05
N GLU A 66 8.49 12.12 -3.88
CA GLU A 66 9.59 13.03 -4.21
C GLU A 66 10.79 12.81 -3.29
N GLY A 67 10.57 12.62 -2.01
CA GLY A 67 11.65 12.37 -1.05
C GLY A 67 12.42 11.10 -1.38
N THR A 68 11.73 10.02 -1.67
CA THR A 68 12.37 8.75 -2.03
C THR A 68 13.15 8.87 -3.33
N LYS A 69 12.55 9.49 -4.33
CA LYS A 69 13.20 9.73 -5.62
C LYS A 69 14.50 10.50 -5.46
N HIS A 70 14.51 11.51 -4.58
CA HIS A 70 15.67 12.33 -4.30
C HIS A 70 16.79 11.50 -3.66
N LEU A 71 16.44 10.63 -2.72
CA LEU A 71 17.40 9.84 -1.96
C LEU A 71 18.07 8.77 -2.81
N ILE A 72 17.34 8.07 -3.67
CA ILE A 72 17.87 6.92 -4.38
C ILE A 72 18.04 7.15 -5.87
N GLY A 73 17.65 8.31 -6.39
CA GLY A 73 17.84 8.66 -7.80
C GLY A 73 16.96 7.88 -8.77
N VAL A 74 16.01 7.10 -8.29
CA VAL A 74 15.10 6.34 -9.16
C VAL A 74 13.96 7.26 -9.58
N THR A 75 13.75 7.40 -10.88
CA THR A 75 12.74 8.29 -11.43
C THR A 75 11.53 7.55 -12.01
N HIS A 76 11.62 6.22 -12.15
CA HIS A 76 10.58 5.41 -12.77
C HIS A 76 10.09 4.37 -11.78
N LYS A 77 8.83 4.47 -11.36
CA LYS A 77 8.21 3.60 -10.36
C LYS A 77 9.07 3.44 -9.10
N PRO A 78 9.48 4.54 -8.47
CA PRO A 78 10.31 4.44 -7.27
C PRO A 78 9.52 3.86 -6.11
N PRO A 79 10.20 3.24 -5.14
CA PRO A 79 9.52 2.83 -3.91
C PRO A 79 9.05 4.06 -3.14
N ILE A 80 8.04 3.87 -2.30
CA ILE A 80 7.46 4.93 -1.48
C ILE A 80 7.73 4.60 -0.02
N ILE A 81 8.38 5.50 0.69
CA ILE A 81 8.58 5.35 2.13
C ILE A 81 7.30 5.79 2.83
N ILE A 82 6.63 4.87 3.50
CA ILE A 82 5.40 5.16 4.23
C ILE A 82 5.71 5.62 5.64
N ASP A 83 6.56 4.88 6.34
CA ASP A 83 6.95 5.20 7.71
C ASP A 83 8.46 5.11 7.83
N PRO A 84 9.16 6.26 7.93
CA PRO A 84 10.62 6.25 8.04
C PRO A 84 11.12 5.68 9.37
N VAL A 85 10.31 5.73 10.43
CA VAL A 85 10.73 5.23 11.74
C VAL A 85 10.90 3.72 11.71
N THR A 86 9.97 3.00 11.09
CA THR A 86 10.03 1.55 10.99
C THR A 86 10.66 1.09 9.67
N SER A 87 11.09 2.01 8.83
CA SER A 87 11.60 1.73 7.49
C SER A 87 10.59 0.96 6.64
N THR A 88 9.31 1.27 6.80
CA THR A 88 8.25 0.64 6.02
C THR A 88 8.11 1.34 4.69
N TYR A 89 8.34 0.60 3.59
CA TYR A 89 8.18 1.15 2.25
C TYR A 89 7.55 0.13 1.34
N VAL A 90 7.10 0.60 0.17
CA VAL A 90 6.28 -0.20 -0.74
C VAL A 90 6.67 0.06 -2.17
N PHE A 91 6.57 -0.96 -3.01
CA PHE A 91 6.83 -0.88 -4.44
C PHE A 91 5.54 -1.10 -5.22
N PRO A 92 5.18 -0.15 -6.12
CA PRO A 92 4.09 -0.40 -7.06
C PRO A 92 4.59 -1.29 -8.21
N THR A 93 3.72 -2.16 -8.72
CA THR A 93 4.09 -3.05 -9.82
C THR A 93 3.82 -2.44 -11.20
N VAL A 94 2.85 -1.52 -11.26
CA VAL A 94 2.52 -0.75 -12.46
C VAL A 94 2.21 0.67 -12.01
N ALA A 95 1.68 1.51 -12.90
CA ALA A 95 1.33 2.88 -12.53
C ALA A 95 0.43 2.89 -11.29
N PRO A 96 0.75 3.70 -10.27
CA PRO A 96 0.01 3.69 -9.01
C PRO A 96 -1.49 3.93 -9.14
N SER A 97 -1.91 4.74 -10.10
CA SER A 97 -3.32 5.04 -10.31
C SER A 97 -4.05 3.95 -11.08
N SER A 98 -3.34 2.94 -11.59
CA SER A 98 -3.98 1.84 -12.30
C SER A 98 -4.80 0.98 -11.34
N THR A 99 -5.98 0.54 -11.79
CA THR A 99 -6.82 -0.37 -11.00
C THR A 99 -6.23 -1.78 -10.93
N GLU A 100 -5.08 -2.01 -11.58
CA GLU A 100 -4.40 -3.30 -11.59
C GLU A 100 -3.09 -3.28 -10.81
N CYS A 101 -2.75 -2.14 -10.20
CA CYS A 101 -1.50 -2.02 -9.46
C CYS A 101 -1.53 -2.87 -8.20
N ILE A 102 -0.54 -3.74 -8.07
CA ILE A 102 -0.28 -4.51 -6.85
C ILE A 102 0.85 -3.82 -6.12
N TRP A 103 0.72 -3.70 -4.81
CA TRP A 103 1.70 -3.03 -3.96
C TRP A 103 2.41 -4.05 -3.09
N ILE A 104 3.74 -4.09 -3.18
CA ILE A 104 4.56 -5.11 -2.52
C ILE A 104 5.41 -4.43 -1.44
N PHE A 105 5.36 -5.00 -0.24
CA PHE A 105 6.12 -4.54 0.93
C PHE A 105 7.24 -5.55 1.17
N PRO A 106 8.50 -5.17 0.92
CA PRO A 106 9.63 -6.08 1.13
C PRO A 106 9.87 -6.37 2.60
#